data_5e27a3c6c78a835c839a83c0b083677b
#
_entry.id   5e27a3c6c78a835c839a83c0b083677b
#
_cell.length_a   1.000
_cell.length_b   1.000
_cell.length_c   1.000
_cell.angle_alpha   90.00
_cell.angle_beta   90.00
_cell.angle_gamma   90.00
#
_symmetry.space_group_name_H-M   'P 1'
#
loop_
_entity.id
_entity.type
_entity.pdbx_description
1 polymer ?
#
loop_
_entity_poly.entity_id
_entity_poly.type
_entity_poly.pdbx_seq_one_letter_code
_entity_poly.pdbx_strand_id
1 'polypeptide(L)'
;MKEKKSSYFTATWKMLAAVIIGGIARGVSVVIYELMKKGIDAGIRTINGTIQQYIFPALIIIAVVTVVVGEYSLYRLKNVYKEMKDADEDRFYELDYEEEKWGAWTSGVNLVSQVACIIILSFGYSLKYIESGKSRYFLFACIIFILCYFYDIYLSVRYVKAIQAAHPEKKGDPTSSKFTEQWVESCDEAEKEIIYKI
;
A
#
# COMPACT_ATOMS: atom_id res chain seq x y z
N MET A 1 -22.10 12.06 -26.00
CA MET A 1 -20.95 12.76 -25.41
C MET A 1 -21.22 13.13 -23.95
N LYS A 2 -21.67 12.18 -23.12
CA LYS A 2 -22.08 12.42 -21.70
C LYS A 2 -21.47 11.51 -20.63
N GLU A 3 -20.60 10.54 -20.98
CA GLU A 3 -20.10 9.54 -20.01
C GLU A 3 -18.72 9.81 -19.39
N LYS A 4 -17.99 10.82 -19.83
CA LYS A 4 -16.58 11.03 -19.43
C LYS A 4 -16.34 11.68 -18.07
N LYS A 5 -17.41 12.17 -17.40
CA LYS A 5 -17.29 12.85 -16.08
C LYS A 5 -17.40 11.91 -14.87
N SER A 6 -17.86 10.68 -15.06
CA SER A 6 -18.23 9.75 -14.00
C SER A 6 -17.05 9.10 -13.27
N SER A 7 -15.96 8.76 -13.97
CA SER A 7 -14.87 7.96 -13.39
C SER A 7 -13.99 8.72 -12.39
N TYR A 8 -13.64 9.98 -12.69
CA TYR A 8 -12.89 10.83 -11.74
C TYR A 8 -13.70 11.11 -10.48
N PHE A 9 -14.97 11.39 -10.64
CA PHE A 9 -15.87 11.65 -9.53
C PHE A 9 -16.03 10.42 -8.64
N THR A 10 -16.04 9.22 -9.22
CA THR A 10 -16.16 7.96 -8.48
C THR A 10 -14.88 7.62 -7.72
N ALA A 11 -13.70 7.85 -8.30
CA ALA A 11 -12.41 7.59 -7.62
C ALA A 11 -12.17 8.58 -6.48
N THR A 12 -12.38 9.87 -6.70
CA THR A 12 -12.27 10.89 -5.66
C THR A 12 -13.31 10.69 -4.56
N TRP A 13 -14.52 10.25 -4.90
CA TRP A 13 -15.57 9.95 -3.93
C TRP A 13 -15.26 8.72 -3.08
N LYS A 14 -14.65 7.69 -3.65
CA LYS A 14 -14.16 6.53 -2.90
C LYS A 14 -13.03 6.90 -1.94
N MET A 15 -12.08 7.74 -2.36
CA MET A 15 -11.02 8.25 -1.49
C MET A 15 -11.59 9.12 -0.36
N LEU A 16 -12.51 10.03 -0.66
CA LEU A 16 -13.21 10.84 0.34
C LEU A 16 -14.01 9.96 1.30
N ALA A 17 -14.71 8.95 0.82
CA ALA A 17 -15.43 8.00 1.66
C ALA A 17 -14.47 7.23 2.59
N ALA A 18 -13.31 6.79 2.11
CA ALA A 18 -12.30 6.13 2.92
C ALA A 18 -11.76 7.05 4.05
N VAL A 19 -11.50 8.33 3.74
CA VAL A 19 -11.07 9.34 4.72
C VAL A 19 -12.19 9.61 5.74
N ILE A 20 -13.44 9.71 5.30
CA ILE A 20 -14.60 9.91 6.19
C ILE A 20 -14.81 8.69 7.09
N ILE A 21 -14.75 7.47 6.53
CA ILE A 21 -14.87 6.22 7.30
C ILE A 21 -13.73 6.12 8.33
N GLY A 22 -12.50 6.44 7.94
CA GLY A 22 -11.36 6.51 8.86
C GLY A 22 -11.55 7.55 9.96
N GLY A 23 -12.08 8.71 9.63
CA GLY A 23 -12.42 9.76 10.59
C GLY A 23 -13.55 9.35 11.56
N ILE A 24 -14.59 8.71 11.04
CA ILE A 24 -15.71 8.18 11.87
C ILE A 24 -15.20 7.05 12.77
N ALA A 25 -14.43 6.10 12.25
CA ALA A 25 -13.85 5.01 13.05
C ALA A 25 -12.98 5.55 14.20
N ARG A 26 -12.21 6.61 13.95
CA ARG A 26 -11.46 7.31 14.99
C ARG A 26 -12.36 8.02 15.99
N GLY A 27 -13.41 8.70 15.53
CA GLY A 27 -14.40 9.34 16.40
C GLY A 27 -15.08 8.34 17.32
N VAL A 28 -15.49 7.19 16.78
CA VAL A 28 -16.09 6.08 17.56
C VAL A 28 -15.09 5.50 18.55
N SER A 29 -13.83 5.29 18.15
CA SER A 29 -12.79 4.79 19.07
C SER A 29 -12.48 5.76 20.20
N VAL A 30 -12.51 7.08 19.95
CA VAL A 30 -12.37 8.12 21.00
C VAL A 30 -13.55 8.11 21.95
N VAL A 31 -14.78 7.96 21.46
CA VAL A 31 -15.98 7.87 22.30
C VAL A 31 -15.96 6.59 23.14
N ILE A 32 -15.63 5.45 22.56
CA ILE A 32 -15.47 4.18 23.29
C ILE A 32 -14.36 4.32 24.35
N TYR A 33 -13.25 4.93 24.01
CA TYR A 33 -12.16 5.20 24.96
C TYR A 33 -12.61 6.09 26.12
N GLU A 34 -13.35 7.17 25.86
CA GLU A 34 -13.90 8.05 26.93
C GLU A 34 -14.91 7.32 27.79
N LEU A 35 -15.74 6.45 27.23
CA LEU A 35 -16.70 5.62 27.99
C LEU A 35 -16.01 4.54 28.85
N MET A 36 -14.90 3.98 28.38
CA MET A 36 -14.11 2.98 29.11
C MET A 36 -13.14 3.58 30.15
N LYS A 37 -13.00 4.88 30.18
CA LYS A 37 -11.96 5.64 30.91
C LYS A 37 -12.00 5.50 32.43
N LYS A 38 -13.11 5.10 33.02
CA LYS A 38 -13.24 5.05 34.49
C LYS A 38 -12.56 3.85 35.17
N GLY A 39 -12.13 2.80 34.44
CA GLY A 39 -11.55 1.59 35.04
C GLY A 39 -10.15 1.16 34.56
N ILE A 40 -9.64 1.73 33.47
CA ILE A 40 -8.47 1.21 32.77
C ILE A 40 -7.31 2.23 32.68
N ASP A 41 -7.51 3.43 33.21
CA ASP A 41 -6.64 4.60 32.98
C ASP A 41 -5.16 4.44 33.42
N ALA A 42 -4.90 3.70 34.48
CA ALA A 42 -3.51 3.61 34.97
C ALA A 42 -2.64 2.65 34.13
N GLY A 43 -3.19 1.51 33.71
CA GLY A 43 -2.49 0.53 32.88
C GLY A 43 -2.23 1.02 31.45
N ILE A 44 -3.24 1.66 30.85
CA ILE A 44 -3.13 2.19 29.47
C ILE A 44 -2.17 3.39 29.40
N ARG A 45 -2.09 4.24 30.41
CA ARG A 45 -1.11 5.36 30.43
C ARG A 45 0.33 4.86 30.41
N THR A 46 0.64 3.82 31.15
CA THR A 46 1.97 3.21 31.17
C THR A 46 2.29 2.57 29.82
N ILE A 47 1.36 1.80 29.26
CA ILE A 47 1.51 1.15 27.95
C ILE A 47 1.63 2.20 26.83
N ASN A 48 0.80 3.24 26.82
CA ASN A 48 0.87 4.31 25.81
C ASN A 48 2.18 5.09 25.87
N GLY A 49 2.69 5.40 27.07
CA GLY A 49 3.97 6.08 27.22
C GLY A 49 5.15 5.26 26.68
N THR A 50 5.11 3.96 26.89
CA THR A 50 6.14 3.03 26.41
C THR A 50 6.03 2.81 24.91
N ILE A 51 4.82 2.61 24.38
CA ILE A 51 4.61 2.41 22.94
C ILE A 51 5.02 3.65 22.15
N GLN A 52 4.68 4.85 22.63
CA GLN A 52 4.96 6.11 21.92
C GLN A 52 6.43 6.34 21.60
N GLN A 53 7.34 5.89 22.45
CA GLN A 53 8.78 6.04 22.17
C GLN A 53 9.27 5.12 21.04
N TYR A 54 8.54 4.03 20.72
CA TYR A 54 8.91 3.08 19.68
C TYR A 54 8.23 3.35 18.34
N ILE A 55 7.25 4.24 18.27
CA ILE A 55 6.50 4.53 17.04
C ILE A 55 7.41 5.02 15.94
N PHE A 56 8.23 6.01 16.24
CA PHE A 56 9.14 6.59 15.26
C PHE A 56 10.19 5.58 14.77
N PRO A 57 10.90 4.84 15.62
CA PRO A 57 11.75 3.74 15.19
C PRO A 57 11.01 2.68 14.36
N ALA A 58 9.79 2.31 14.76
CA ALA A 58 8.99 1.33 14.03
C ALA A 58 8.64 1.80 12.61
N LEU A 59 8.29 3.06 12.42
CA LEU A 59 8.05 3.63 11.08
C LEU A 59 9.31 3.62 10.22
N ILE A 60 10.48 3.92 10.79
CA ILE A 60 11.75 3.82 10.07
C ILE A 60 12.03 2.38 9.65
N ILE A 61 11.82 1.42 10.55
CA ILE A 61 12.02 -0.01 10.24
C ILE A 61 11.09 -0.44 9.10
N ILE A 62 9.79 -0.06 9.16
CA ILE A 62 8.85 -0.36 8.10
C ILE A 62 9.31 0.25 6.77
N ALA A 63 9.73 1.52 6.76
CA ALA A 63 10.22 2.20 5.58
C ALA A 63 11.42 1.46 4.96
N VAL A 64 12.41 1.09 5.79
CA VAL A 64 13.60 0.35 5.34
C VAL A 64 13.22 -1.03 4.81
N VAL A 65 12.39 -1.78 5.52
CA VAL A 65 11.93 -3.11 5.10
C VAL A 65 11.16 -3.01 3.78
N THR A 66 10.28 -2.02 3.63
CA THR A 66 9.52 -1.80 2.39
C THR A 66 10.45 -1.56 1.20
N VAL A 67 11.45 -0.70 1.36
CA VAL A 67 12.42 -0.42 0.29
C VAL A 67 13.24 -1.68 -0.04
N VAL A 68 13.78 -2.35 0.97
CA VAL A 68 14.64 -3.53 0.75
C VAL A 68 13.87 -4.67 0.11
N VAL A 69 12.68 -5.01 0.64
CA VAL A 69 11.87 -6.10 0.11
C VAL A 69 11.30 -5.73 -1.27
N GLY A 70 10.83 -4.50 -1.45
CA GLY A 70 10.31 -4.01 -2.74
C GLY A 70 11.34 -4.03 -3.86
N GLU A 71 12.55 -3.51 -3.62
CA GLU A 71 13.63 -3.53 -4.61
C GLU A 71 14.13 -4.96 -4.88
N TYR A 72 14.26 -5.79 -3.84
CA TYR A 72 14.70 -7.17 -4.01
C TYR A 72 13.68 -7.99 -4.80
N SER A 73 12.39 -7.90 -4.48
CA SER A 73 11.34 -8.64 -5.20
C SER A 73 11.25 -8.19 -6.67
N LEU A 74 11.31 -6.88 -6.93
CA LEU A 74 11.31 -6.36 -8.29
C LEU A 74 12.59 -6.76 -9.08
N TYR A 75 13.74 -6.83 -8.42
CA TYR A 75 14.97 -7.32 -9.03
C TYR A 75 14.84 -8.81 -9.41
N ARG A 76 14.31 -9.64 -8.50
CA ARG A 76 14.07 -11.07 -8.76
C ARG A 76 13.09 -11.26 -9.91
N LEU A 77 11.97 -10.54 -9.91
CA LEU A 77 10.98 -10.58 -10.98
C LEU A 77 11.58 -10.26 -12.35
N LYS A 78 12.41 -9.21 -12.43
CA LYS A 78 13.08 -8.86 -13.68
C LYS A 78 14.07 -9.92 -14.16
N ASN A 79 14.69 -10.65 -13.24
CA ASN A 79 15.57 -11.77 -13.61
C ASN A 79 14.75 -12.96 -14.13
N VAL A 80 13.62 -13.28 -13.49
CA VAL A 80 12.67 -14.29 -14.00
C VAL A 80 12.26 -13.96 -15.43
N TYR A 81 11.85 -12.73 -15.72
CA TYR A 81 11.49 -12.32 -17.08
C TYR A 81 12.62 -12.43 -18.11
N LYS A 82 13.87 -12.28 -17.68
CA LYS A 82 15.01 -12.51 -18.59
C LYS A 82 15.23 -13.98 -18.89
N GLU A 83 15.11 -14.83 -17.85
CA GLU A 83 15.29 -16.28 -18.01
C GLU A 83 14.15 -16.90 -18.84
N MET A 84 12.90 -16.41 -18.69
CA MET A 84 11.76 -16.91 -19.45
C MET A 84 11.91 -16.79 -20.97
N LYS A 85 12.72 -15.81 -21.44
CA LYS A 85 12.92 -15.59 -22.88
C LYS A 85 13.68 -16.72 -23.58
N ASP A 86 14.56 -17.39 -22.86
CA ASP A 86 15.44 -18.45 -23.37
C ASP A 86 15.11 -19.82 -22.75
N ALA A 87 14.00 -19.91 -21.99
CA ALA A 87 13.61 -21.12 -21.28
C ALA A 87 12.97 -22.14 -22.23
N ASP A 88 13.26 -23.41 -21.98
CA ASP A 88 12.50 -24.54 -22.54
C ASP A 88 11.14 -24.69 -21.83
N GLU A 89 10.30 -25.59 -22.32
CA GLU A 89 8.92 -25.76 -21.86
C GLU A 89 8.86 -26.14 -20.37
N ASP A 90 9.72 -27.06 -19.91
CA ASP A 90 9.74 -27.51 -18.51
C ASP A 90 10.20 -26.38 -17.58
N ARG A 91 11.25 -25.63 -17.98
CA ARG A 91 11.78 -24.51 -17.21
C ARG A 91 10.81 -23.33 -17.20
N PHE A 92 10.04 -23.13 -18.27
CA PHE A 92 9.05 -22.09 -18.36
C PHE A 92 7.98 -22.21 -17.25
N TYR A 93 7.46 -23.43 -16.98
CA TYR A 93 6.49 -23.64 -15.91
C TYR A 93 7.03 -23.32 -14.51
N GLU A 94 8.30 -23.59 -14.25
CA GLU A 94 8.93 -23.24 -12.98
C GLU A 94 9.06 -21.70 -12.84
N LEU A 95 9.43 -21.02 -13.93
CA LEU A 95 9.59 -19.57 -13.96
C LEU A 95 8.25 -18.85 -13.86
N ASP A 96 7.19 -19.39 -14.42
CA ASP A 96 5.82 -18.86 -14.29
C ASP A 96 5.39 -18.81 -12.81
N TYR A 97 5.63 -19.89 -12.06
CA TYR A 97 5.41 -19.89 -10.61
C TYR A 97 6.29 -18.86 -9.87
N GLU A 98 7.55 -18.71 -10.27
CA GLU A 98 8.43 -17.69 -9.69
C GLU A 98 7.96 -16.28 -10.03
N GLU A 99 7.42 -16.02 -11.20
CA GLU A 99 6.81 -14.76 -11.61
C GLU A 99 5.64 -14.39 -10.68
N GLU A 100 4.67 -15.28 -10.52
CA GLU A 100 3.54 -15.07 -9.61
C GLU A 100 4.00 -14.76 -8.19
N LYS A 101 4.97 -15.54 -7.68
CA LYS A 101 5.54 -15.37 -6.35
C LYS A 101 6.17 -13.99 -6.17
N TRP A 102 7.07 -13.58 -7.06
CA TRP A 102 7.76 -12.30 -6.93
C TRP A 102 6.85 -11.11 -7.25
N GLY A 103 5.88 -11.29 -8.13
CA GLY A 103 4.80 -10.35 -8.36
C GLY A 103 3.95 -10.12 -7.12
N ALA A 104 3.54 -11.20 -6.44
CA ALA A 104 2.80 -11.13 -5.19
C ALA A 104 3.60 -10.44 -4.07
N TRP A 105 4.91 -10.72 -3.95
CA TRP A 105 5.76 -10.03 -2.99
C TRP A 105 5.89 -8.52 -3.29
N THR A 106 6.05 -8.14 -4.56
CA THR A 106 6.17 -6.74 -4.97
C THR A 106 4.89 -5.95 -4.68
N SER A 107 3.72 -6.54 -4.96
CA SER A 107 2.42 -5.92 -4.69
C SER A 107 2.07 -5.95 -3.20
N GLY A 108 2.37 -7.07 -2.53
CA GLY A 108 2.03 -7.29 -1.13
C GLY A 108 2.80 -6.38 -0.19
N VAL A 109 4.08 -6.11 -0.45
CA VAL A 109 4.88 -5.21 0.39
C VAL A 109 4.32 -3.80 0.42
N ASN A 110 3.82 -3.29 -0.72
CA ASN A 110 3.18 -1.98 -0.80
C ASN A 110 1.93 -1.92 0.08
N LEU A 111 1.04 -2.91 -0.05
CA LEU A 111 -0.19 -2.95 0.73
C LEU A 111 0.09 -3.05 2.24
N VAL A 112 0.97 -3.96 2.63
CA VAL A 112 1.33 -4.19 4.04
C VAL A 112 1.99 -2.94 4.63
N SER A 113 2.90 -2.29 3.89
CA SER A 113 3.56 -1.06 4.30
C SER A 113 2.55 0.05 4.60
N GLN A 114 1.63 0.32 3.67
CA GLN A 114 0.62 1.37 3.82
C GLN A 114 -0.29 1.11 5.01
N VAL A 115 -0.82 -0.12 5.14
CA VAL A 115 -1.68 -0.51 6.25
C VAL A 115 -0.94 -0.40 7.59
N ALA A 116 0.29 -0.90 7.68
CA ALA A 116 1.10 -0.83 8.89
C ALA A 116 1.40 0.63 9.29
N CYS A 117 1.77 1.48 8.34
CA CYS A 117 2.00 2.91 8.60
C CYS A 117 0.74 3.61 9.11
N ILE A 118 -0.42 3.36 8.49
CA ILE A 118 -1.71 3.94 8.91
C ILE A 118 -2.06 3.48 10.33
N ILE A 119 -1.91 2.20 10.64
CA ILE A 119 -2.16 1.64 11.97
C ILE A 119 -1.26 2.32 13.00
N ILE A 120 0.05 2.35 12.75
CA ILE A 120 1.02 2.94 13.69
C ILE A 120 0.77 4.42 13.90
N LEU A 121 0.50 5.20 12.85
CA LEU A 121 0.17 6.62 12.97
C LEU A 121 -1.14 6.84 13.73
N SER A 122 -2.14 6.00 13.50
CA SER A 122 -3.47 6.12 14.14
C SER A 122 -3.44 5.82 15.62
N PHE A 123 -2.68 4.80 16.04
CA PHE A 123 -2.58 4.40 17.45
C PHE A 123 -1.50 5.17 18.21
N GLY A 124 -0.47 5.67 17.52
CA GLY A 124 0.70 6.25 18.13
C GLY A 124 0.59 7.70 18.55
N TYR A 125 -0.20 8.49 17.86
CA TYR A 125 -0.28 9.93 18.10
C TYR A 125 -1.67 10.36 18.52
N SER A 126 -1.87 10.48 19.84
CA SER A 126 -3.08 11.09 20.40
C SER A 126 -2.99 12.63 20.34
N LEU A 127 -4.15 13.32 20.34
CA LEU A 127 -4.19 14.78 20.40
C LEU A 127 -3.40 15.33 21.61
N LYS A 128 -3.53 14.67 22.77
CA LYS A 128 -2.78 15.06 23.99
C LYS A 128 -1.25 14.97 23.81
N TYR A 129 -0.78 13.99 23.02
CA TYR A 129 0.64 13.87 22.71
C TYR A 129 1.11 15.05 21.84
N ILE A 130 0.33 15.43 20.85
CA ILE A 130 0.64 16.53 19.94
C ILE A 130 0.66 17.85 20.73
N GLU A 131 -0.32 18.05 21.62
CA GLU A 131 -0.42 19.24 22.48
C GLU A 131 0.71 19.32 23.54
N SER A 132 1.32 18.19 23.91
CA SER A 132 2.42 18.16 24.91
C SER A 132 3.76 18.72 24.44
N GLY A 133 3.81 19.40 23.28
CA GLY A 133 5.03 20.00 22.71
C GLY A 133 5.93 19.00 21.96
N LYS A 134 5.52 17.74 21.83
CA LYS A 134 6.21 16.68 21.07
C LYS A 134 5.77 16.61 19.62
N SER A 135 5.09 17.63 19.12
CA SER A 135 4.57 17.74 17.74
C SER A 135 5.64 17.52 16.66
N ARG A 136 6.92 17.80 16.97
CA ARG A 136 8.04 17.52 16.04
C ARG A 136 8.11 16.05 15.61
N TYR A 137 7.98 15.13 16.55
CA TYR A 137 8.04 13.69 16.23
C TYR A 137 6.86 13.25 15.39
N PHE A 138 5.69 13.84 15.60
CA PHE A 138 4.52 13.62 14.76
C PHE A 138 4.75 14.13 13.32
N LEU A 139 5.30 15.34 13.16
CA LEU A 139 5.64 15.86 11.84
C LEU A 139 6.64 15.00 11.09
N PHE A 140 7.71 14.55 11.76
CA PHE A 140 8.67 13.64 11.17
C PHE A 140 8.04 12.30 10.79
N ALA A 141 7.14 11.76 11.61
CA ALA A 141 6.40 10.54 11.30
C ALA A 141 5.49 10.71 10.06
N CYS A 142 4.82 11.84 9.94
CA CYS A 142 4.05 12.18 8.73
C CYS A 142 4.93 12.30 7.49
N ILE A 143 6.12 12.89 7.61
CA ILE A 143 7.07 12.98 6.49
C ILE A 143 7.51 11.57 6.05
N ILE A 144 7.86 10.69 6.99
CA ILE A 144 8.22 9.30 6.67
C ILE A 144 7.06 8.58 5.96
N PHE A 145 5.83 8.73 6.47
CA PHE A 145 4.65 8.15 5.83
C PHE A 145 4.47 8.65 4.39
N ILE A 146 4.60 9.94 4.16
CA ILE A 146 4.50 10.54 2.84
C ILE A 146 5.59 10.01 1.91
N LEU A 147 6.82 9.90 2.38
CA LEU A 147 7.94 9.33 1.60
C LEU A 147 7.70 7.85 1.26
N CYS A 148 7.22 7.04 2.20
CA CYS A 148 6.82 5.67 1.93
C CYS A 148 5.72 5.60 0.87
N TYR A 149 4.69 6.44 0.98
CA TYR A 149 3.59 6.48 0.02
C TYR A 149 4.06 6.82 -1.41
N PHE A 150 4.95 7.79 -1.57
CA PHE A 150 5.54 8.11 -2.87
C PHE A 150 6.44 6.99 -3.39
N TYR A 151 7.19 6.33 -2.50
CA TYR A 151 7.98 5.17 -2.88
C TYR A 151 7.11 4.01 -3.36
N ASP A 152 5.99 3.73 -2.68
CA ASP A 152 5.04 2.68 -3.06
C ASP A 152 4.44 2.94 -4.45
N ILE A 153 4.08 4.19 -4.75
CA ILE A 153 3.63 4.59 -6.10
C ILE A 153 4.75 4.35 -7.13
N TYR A 154 5.96 4.78 -6.83
CA TYR A 154 7.11 4.61 -7.72
C TYR A 154 7.41 3.13 -7.99
N LEU A 155 7.37 2.29 -6.95
CA LEU A 155 7.57 0.84 -7.07
C LEU A 155 6.46 0.20 -7.91
N SER A 156 5.19 0.60 -7.70
CA SER A 156 4.05 0.11 -8.47
C SER A 156 4.17 0.44 -9.96
N VAL A 157 4.59 1.66 -10.30
CA VAL A 157 4.84 2.06 -11.70
C VAL A 157 5.97 1.23 -12.33
N ARG A 158 7.04 0.98 -11.60
CA ARG A 158 8.17 0.15 -12.07
C ARG A 158 7.77 -1.31 -12.23
N TYR A 159 6.93 -1.82 -11.37
CA TYR A 159 6.37 -3.17 -11.44
C TYR A 159 5.54 -3.35 -12.70
N VAL A 160 4.57 -2.46 -12.95
CA VAL A 160 3.74 -2.50 -14.18
C VAL A 160 4.60 -2.41 -15.44
N LYS A 161 5.60 -1.53 -15.46
CA LYS A 161 6.53 -1.42 -16.61
C LYS A 161 7.38 -2.68 -16.80
N ALA A 162 7.71 -3.39 -15.73
CA ALA A 162 8.44 -4.66 -15.84
C ALA A 162 7.55 -5.76 -16.46
N ILE A 163 6.28 -5.81 -16.09
CA ILE A 163 5.31 -6.72 -16.71
C ILE A 163 5.15 -6.38 -18.21
N GLN A 164 4.94 -5.11 -18.56
CA GLN A 164 4.77 -4.70 -19.94
C GLN A 164 5.99 -4.97 -20.84
N ALA A 165 7.20 -4.98 -20.23
CA ALA A 165 8.41 -5.33 -20.96
C ALA A 165 8.54 -6.85 -21.24
N ALA A 166 7.93 -7.69 -20.40
CA ALA A 166 7.86 -9.13 -20.56
C ALA A 166 6.66 -9.56 -21.42
N HIS A 167 5.53 -8.87 -21.25
CA HIS A 167 4.23 -9.11 -21.88
C HIS A 167 3.81 -7.89 -22.70
N PRO A 168 4.28 -7.74 -23.96
CA PRO A 168 4.01 -6.57 -24.79
C PRO A 168 2.54 -6.39 -25.17
N GLU A 169 1.72 -7.42 -25.04
CA GLU A 169 0.27 -7.38 -25.21
C GLU A 169 -0.43 -6.57 -24.11
N LYS A 170 0.15 -6.49 -22.90
CA LYS A 170 -0.38 -5.71 -21.78
C LYS A 170 -0.19 -4.21 -22.00
N LYS A 171 -1.28 -3.49 -22.10
CA LYS A 171 -1.29 -2.05 -22.45
C LYS A 171 -1.82 -1.22 -21.30
N GLY A 172 -1.42 0.04 -21.27
CA GLY A 172 -1.90 1.04 -20.34
C GLY A 172 -0.73 1.83 -19.72
N ASP A 173 -0.94 3.12 -19.51
CA ASP A 173 0.01 3.96 -18.81
C ASP A 173 -0.31 3.88 -17.30
N PRO A 174 0.59 3.31 -16.45
CA PRO A 174 0.35 3.18 -15.02
C PRO A 174 0.17 4.51 -14.30
N THR A 175 0.52 5.63 -14.93
CA THR A 175 0.33 6.98 -14.41
C THR A 175 -0.99 7.61 -14.85
N SER A 176 -1.72 6.95 -15.77
CA SER A 176 -2.97 7.44 -16.32
C SER A 176 -4.17 7.02 -15.46
N SER A 177 -5.15 7.91 -15.36
CA SER A 177 -6.43 7.59 -14.74
C SER A 177 -7.25 6.52 -15.49
N LYS A 178 -6.87 6.23 -16.73
CA LYS A 178 -7.47 5.21 -17.58
C LYS A 178 -6.71 3.88 -17.55
N PHE A 179 -5.69 3.79 -16.71
CA PHE A 179 -4.83 2.60 -16.65
C PHE A 179 -5.64 1.31 -16.48
N THR A 180 -6.55 1.26 -15.52
CA THR A 180 -7.37 0.06 -15.26
C THR A 180 -8.20 -0.35 -16.46
N GLU A 181 -8.82 0.62 -17.19
CA GLU A 181 -9.60 0.35 -18.38
C GLU A 181 -8.71 -0.23 -19.50
N GLN A 182 -7.59 0.43 -19.78
CA GLN A 182 -6.63 0.01 -20.82
C GLN A 182 -6.00 -1.35 -20.50
N TRP A 183 -5.70 -1.60 -19.21
CA TRP A 183 -5.15 -2.86 -18.74
C TRP A 183 -6.13 -4.01 -18.96
N VAL A 184 -7.38 -3.85 -18.49
CA VAL A 184 -8.44 -4.86 -18.66
C VAL A 184 -8.76 -5.12 -20.12
N GLU A 185 -8.78 -4.08 -20.96
CA GLU A 185 -8.97 -4.26 -22.41
C GLU A 185 -7.87 -5.12 -23.05
N SER A 186 -6.64 -5.04 -22.54
CA SER A 186 -5.48 -5.82 -23.02
C SER A 186 -5.38 -7.23 -22.45
N CYS A 187 -6.22 -7.60 -21.48
CA CYS A 187 -6.31 -8.94 -20.92
C CYS A 187 -7.03 -9.89 -21.87
N ASP A 188 -6.67 -11.17 -21.83
CA ASP A 188 -7.37 -12.22 -22.53
C ASP A 188 -8.74 -12.55 -21.87
N GLU A 189 -9.51 -13.45 -22.49
CA GLU A 189 -10.85 -13.80 -22.02
C GLU A 189 -10.81 -14.49 -20.64
N ALA A 190 -9.80 -15.33 -20.36
CA ALA A 190 -9.66 -16.04 -19.09
C ALA A 190 -9.30 -15.05 -17.96
N GLU A 191 -8.38 -14.14 -18.22
CA GLU A 191 -8.01 -13.08 -17.26
C GLU A 191 -9.19 -12.14 -16.98
N LYS A 192 -9.94 -11.75 -18.01
CA LYS A 192 -11.16 -10.93 -17.86
C LYS A 192 -12.20 -11.63 -17.00
N GLU A 193 -12.39 -12.93 -17.19
CA GLU A 193 -13.32 -13.71 -16.37
C GLU A 193 -12.94 -13.69 -14.89
N ILE A 194 -11.65 -13.80 -14.57
CA ILE A 194 -11.16 -13.69 -13.18
C ILE A 194 -11.41 -12.29 -12.62
N ILE A 195 -11.09 -11.24 -13.38
CA ILE A 195 -11.25 -9.85 -12.94
C ILE A 195 -12.72 -9.51 -12.68
N TYR A 196 -13.66 -10.01 -13.48
CA TYR A 196 -15.09 -9.73 -13.33
C TYR A 196 -15.79 -10.59 -12.28
N LYS A 197 -15.17 -11.68 -11.79
CA LYS A 197 -15.71 -12.52 -10.70
C LYS A 197 -15.39 -12.01 -9.29
N ILE A 198 -14.45 -11.07 -9.16
CA ILE A 198 -14.06 -10.43 -7.89
C ILE A 198 -14.90 -9.17 -7.65
#